data_d02dbf8b2179282a58e4e18a6db4d442
#
_entry.id   d02dbf8b2179282a58e4e18a6db4d442
#
_cell.length_a   1.000
_cell.length_b   1.000
_cell.length_c   1.000
_cell.angle_alpha   90.00
_cell.angle_beta   90.00
_cell.angle_gamma   90.00
#
_symmetry.space_group_name_H-M   'P 1'
#
loop_
_entity.id
_entity.type
_entity.pdbx_description
1 polymer ?
#
loop_
_entity_poly.entity_id
_entity_poly.type
_entity_poly.pdbx_seq_one_letter_code
_entity_poly.pdbx_strand_id
1 'polypeptide(L)'
;MEKYSLTALAGFVAVCFLAAMTGALFRPGEWYERLKKPSWRPPNRLFAPGWTVLYMMIAVSGWLVWRQTGFAGAAWPLAVYALQLVLNAVWTPLFFGLHRPDLGFLDIVLVWLSIVATIILFLPIHVGAALLLVPYLAWVTFATALNFAVWRLNPSMSNVMPPDTSNEAKV
;
A
#
# COMPACT_ATOMS: atom_id res chain seq x y z
N MET A 1 -31.11 -7.50 -8.74
CA MET A 1 -29.93 -6.64 -8.97
C MET A 1 -29.18 -6.30 -7.69
N GLU A 2 -29.86 -6.02 -6.59
CA GLU A 2 -29.24 -5.62 -5.31
C GLU A 2 -28.35 -6.72 -4.68
N LYS A 3 -28.80 -7.98 -4.75
CA LYS A 3 -28.07 -9.14 -4.20
C LYS A 3 -26.69 -9.36 -4.84
N TYR A 4 -26.59 -9.17 -6.16
CA TYR A 4 -25.30 -9.25 -6.87
C TYR A 4 -24.38 -8.07 -6.57
N SER A 5 -24.93 -6.90 -6.27
CA SER A 5 -24.18 -5.71 -5.90
C SER A 5 -23.47 -5.88 -4.54
N LEU A 6 -24.12 -6.50 -3.55
CA LEU A 6 -23.51 -6.78 -2.24
C LEU A 6 -22.44 -7.86 -2.34
N THR A 7 -22.65 -8.89 -3.17
CA THR A 7 -21.63 -9.92 -3.42
C THR A 7 -20.37 -9.31 -4.07
N ALA A 8 -20.56 -8.38 -5.02
CA ALA A 8 -19.45 -7.68 -5.63
C ALA A 8 -18.70 -6.79 -4.60
N LEU A 9 -19.40 -6.05 -3.74
CA LEU A 9 -18.78 -5.29 -2.66
C LEU A 9 -17.94 -6.19 -1.74
N ALA A 10 -18.48 -7.35 -1.36
CA ALA A 10 -17.72 -8.33 -0.57
C ALA A 10 -16.45 -8.79 -1.31
N GLY A 11 -16.48 -8.94 -2.64
CA GLY A 11 -15.31 -9.24 -3.47
C GLY A 11 -14.25 -8.13 -3.41
N PHE A 12 -14.65 -6.86 -3.56
CA PHE A 12 -13.74 -5.72 -3.44
C PHE A 12 -13.11 -5.63 -2.04
N VAL A 13 -13.91 -5.84 -0.99
CA VAL A 13 -13.42 -5.88 0.39
C VAL A 13 -12.44 -7.04 0.59
N ALA A 14 -12.72 -8.23 0.05
CA ALA A 14 -11.82 -9.37 0.14
C ALA A 14 -10.48 -9.12 -0.54
N VAL A 15 -10.46 -8.52 -1.73
CA VAL A 15 -9.21 -8.16 -2.44
C VAL A 15 -8.40 -7.13 -1.64
N CYS A 16 -9.05 -6.10 -1.09
CA CYS A 16 -8.39 -5.13 -0.22
C CYS A 16 -7.84 -5.77 1.05
N PHE A 17 -8.58 -6.72 1.64
CA PHE A 17 -8.12 -7.46 2.81
C PHE A 17 -6.90 -8.34 2.50
N LEU A 18 -6.86 -9.01 1.34
CA LEU A 18 -5.69 -9.76 0.89
C LEU A 18 -4.46 -8.87 0.74
N ALA A 19 -4.62 -7.67 0.17
CA ALA A 19 -3.53 -6.70 0.10
C ALA A 19 -3.05 -6.26 1.50
N ALA A 20 -3.97 -6.03 2.44
CA ALA A 20 -3.66 -5.66 3.82
C ALA A 20 -2.94 -6.78 4.61
N MET A 21 -3.17 -8.05 4.26
CA MET A 21 -2.55 -9.19 4.94
C MET A 21 -1.02 -9.20 4.85
N THR A 22 -0.43 -8.61 3.81
CA THR A 22 1.03 -8.50 3.70
C THR A 22 1.63 -7.74 4.89
N GLY A 23 0.95 -6.71 5.40
CA GLY A 23 1.33 -5.98 6.60
C GLY A 23 1.27 -6.81 7.90
N ALA A 24 0.44 -7.86 7.94
CA ALA A 24 0.38 -8.79 9.05
C ALA A 24 1.48 -9.87 8.97
N LEU A 25 1.89 -10.24 7.76
CA LEU A 25 2.95 -11.24 7.50
C LEU A 25 4.35 -10.66 7.71
N PHE A 26 4.59 -9.43 7.24
CA PHE A 26 5.87 -8.74 7.34
C PHE A 26 5.79 -7.62 8.38
N ARG A 27 5.89 -7.99 9.66
CA ARG A 27 5.80 -7.04 10.78
C ARG A 27 7.14 -6.33 11.02
N PRO A 28 7.11 -5.08 11.51
CA PRO A 28 8.31 -4.42 12.03
C PRO A 28 8.98 -5.30 13.08
N GLY A 29 10.24 -5.65 12.84
CA GLY A 29 11.07 -6.43 13.76
C GLY A 29 12.19 -5.58 14.38
N GLU A 30 13.17 -6.26 15.02
CA GLU A 30 14.33 -5.59 15.64
C GLU A 30 15.10 -4.71 14.66
N TRP A 31 15.21 -5.11 13.38
CA TRP A 31 15.84 -4.30 12.37
C TRP A 31 15.18 -2.92 12.25
N TYR A 32 13.85 -2.87 12.19
CA TYR A 32 13.11 -1.60 12.10
C TYR A 32 13.29 -0.76 13.37
N GLU A 33 13.38 -1.38 14.55
CA GLU A 33 13.59 -0.64 15.80
C GLU A 33 14.97 0.04 15.84
N ARG A 34 15.99 -0.55 15.22
CA ARG A 34 17.35 -0.02 15.11
C ARG A 34 17.48 1.13 14.10
N LEU A 35 16.54 1.29 13.18
CA LEU A 35 16.57 2.39 12.21
C LEU A 35 16.43 3.74 12.90
N LYS A 36 17.20 4.72 12.44
CA LYS A 36 16.98 6.13 12.76
C LYS A 36 15.69 6.59 12.10
N LYS A 37 14.78 7.16 12.88
CA LYS A 37 13.46 7.59 12.43
C LYS A 37 13.28 9.09 12.69
N PRO A 38 12.59 9.85 11.82
CA PRO A 38 12.33 11.26 12.07
C PRO A 38 11.42 11.46 13.29
N SER A 39 11.59 12.57 14.00
CA SER A 39 10.84 12.90 15.22
C SER A 39 9.34 13.12 14.98
N TRP A 40 8.95 13.48 13.76
CA TRP A 40 7.56 13.68 13.35
C TRP A 40 6.81 12.39 12.98
N ARG A 41 7.44 11.20 13.19
CA ARG A 41 6.78 9.90 12.96
C ARG A 41 5.59 9.73 13.89
N PRO A 42 4.40 9.33 13.37
CA PRO A 42 3.24 9.06 14.20
C PRO A 42 3.47 7.80 15.05
N PRO A 43 2.76 7.67 16.17
CA PRO A 43 2.78 6.47 17.00
C PRO A 43 2.33 5.23 16.20
N ASN A 44 2.99 4.09 16.41
CA ASN A 44 2.71 2.83 15.71
C ASN A 44 1.22 2.41 15.79
N ARG A 45 0.56 2.72 16.91
CA ARG A 45 -0.87 2.40 17.15
C ARG A 45 -1.84 3.05 16.15
N LEU A 46 -1.44 4.10 15.45
CA LEU A 46 -2.30 4.78 14.47
C LEU A 46 -2.29 4.11 13.10
N PHE A 47 -1.28 3.30 12.79
CA PHE A 47 -1.15 2.69 11.47
C PHE A 47 -2.26 1.67 11.20
N ALA A 48 -2.51 0.73 12.12
CA ALA A 48 -3.50 -0.32 11.90
C ALA A 48 -4.94 0.23 11.70
N PRO A 49 -5.49 1.08 12.59
CA PRO A 49 -6.82 1.65 12.36
C PRO A 49 -6.86 2.56 11.13
N GLY A 50 -5.81 3.34 10.87
CA GLY A 50 -5.73 4.19 9.68
C GLY A 50 -5.85 3.37 8.40
N TRP A 51 -5.05 2.32 8.25
CA TRP A 51 -5.10 1.43 7.09
C TRP A 51 -6.44 0.70 6.97
N THR A 52 -7.06 0.29 8.08
CA THR A 52 -8.39 -0.35 8.04
C THR A 52 -9.42 0.58 7.40
N VAL A 53 -9.49 1.84 7.84
CA VAL A 53 -10.42 2.82 7.25
C VAL A 53 -10.10 3.05 5.77
N LEU A 54 -8.83 3.22 5.43
CA LEU A 54 -8.42 3.46 4.05
C LEU A 54 -8.77 2.28 3.12
N TYR A 55 -8.51 1.04 3.53
CA TYR A 55 -8.87 -0.12 2.72
C TYR A 55 -10.38 -0.26 2.52
N MET A 56 -11.20 0.10 3.51
CA MET A 56 -12.66 0.16 3.33
C MET A 56 -13.06 1.23 2.32
N MET A 57 -12.45 2.42 2.36
CA MET A 57 -12.71 3.49 1.38
C MET A 57 -12.26 3.08 -0.03
N ILE A 58 -11.10 2.41 -0.16
CA ILE A 58 -10.60 1.87 -1.43
C ILE A 58 -11.58 0.84 -1.99
N ALA A 59 -12.04 -0.12 -1.17
CA ALA A 59 -12.99 -1.15 -1.59
C ALA A 59 -14.31 -0.55 -2.09
N VAL A 60 -14.88 0.40 -1.34
CA VAL A 60 -16.11 1.10 -1.73
C VAL A 60 -15.90 1.90 -3.02
N SER A 61 -14.76 2.56 -3.18
CA SER A 61 -14.42 3.31 -4.40
C SER A 61 -14.44 2.41 -5.64
N GLY A 62 -13.73 1.29 -5.61
CA GLY A 62 -13.70 0.33 -6.73
C GLY A 62 -15.08 -0.26 -7.04
N TRP A 63 -15.83 -0.61 -5.99
CA TRP A 63 -17.19 -1.12 -6.12
C TRP A 63 -18.16 -0.10 -6.76
N LEU A 64 -18.09 1.19 -6.41
CA LEU A 64 -18.93 2.24 -6.99
C LEU A 64 -18.71 2.37 -8.50
N VAL A 65 -17.47 2.35 -8.96
CA VAL A 65 -17.12 2.38 -10.38
C VAL A 65 -17.64 1.13 -11.09
N TRP A 66 -17.37 -0.05 -10.54
CA TRP A 66 -17.88 -1.30 -11.09
C TRP A 66 -19.41 -1.34 -11.15
N ARG A 67 -20.08 -0.87 -10.12
CA ARG A 67 -21.55 -0.84 -10.06
C ARG A 67 -22.17 0.03 -11.18
N GLN A 68 -21.48 1.09 -11.57
CA GLN A 68 -21.97 2.01 -12.59
C GLN A 68 -21.77 1.50 -14.02
N THR A 69 -20.66 0.83 -14.30
CA THR A 69 -20.25 0.50 -15.69
C THR A 69 -19.96 -0.99 -15.92
N GLY A 70 -19.89 -1.80 -14.85
CA GLY A 70 -19.42 -3.18 -14.91
C GLY A 70 -17.92 -3.28 -15.19
N PHE A 71 -17.40 -4.51 -15.28
CA PHE A 71 -15.99 -4.74 -15.62
C PHE A 71 -15.64 -4.31 -17.05
N ALA A 72 -16.54 -4.58 -18.02
CA ALA A 72 -16.29 -4.24 -19.41
C ALA A 72 -16.24 -2.73 -19.65
N GLY A 73 -17.14 -1.96 -18.99
CA GLY A 73 -17.21 -0.50 -19.15
C GLY A 73 -16.10 0.26 -18.43
N ALA A 74 -15.44 -0.34 -17.43
CA ALA A 74 -14.35 0.27 -16.68
C ALA A 74 -13.08 -0.62 -16.65
N ALA A 75 -12.85 -1.43 -17.67
CA ALA A 75 -11.75 -2.41 -17.69
C ALA A 75 -10.39 -1.75 -17.41
N TRP A 76 -10.05 -0.68 -18.11
CA TRP A 76 -8.80 0.06 -17.91
C TRP A 76 -8.73 0.77 -16.55
N PRO A 77 -9.73 1.58 -16.12
CA PRO A 77 -9.75 2.18 -14.78
C PRO A 77 -9.61 1.16 -13.66
N LEU A 78 -10.31 0.02 -13.75
CA LEU A 78 -10.22 -1.04 -12.73
C LEU A 78 -8.89 -1.82 -12.79
N ALA A 79 -8.24 -1.91 -13.95
CA ALA A 79 -6.90 -2.48 -14.06
C ALA A 79 -5.85 -1.61 -13.35
N VAL A 80 -5.91 -0.28 -13.52
CA VAL A 80 -5.04 0.66 -12.81
C VAL A 80 -5.34 0.66 -11.29
N TYR A 81 -6.61 0.56 -10.91
CA TYR A 81 -7.02 0.36 -9.53
C TYR A 81 -6.44 -0.94 -8.93
N ALA A 82 -6.46 -2.04 -9.67
CA ALA A 82 -5.86 -3.30 -9.22
C ALA A 82 -4.34 -3.19 -9.10
N LEU A 83 -3.68 -2.51 -10.03
CA LEU A 83 -2.23 -2.27 -10.01
C LEU A 83 -1.80 -1.56 -8.72
N GLN A 84 -2.51 -0.50 -8.29
CA GLN A 84 -2.15 0.19 -7.05
C GLN A 84 -2.29 -0.70 -5.81
N LEU A 85 -3.24 -1.65 -5.78
CA LEU A 85 -3.37 -2.62 -4.69
C LEU A 85 -2.22 -3.64 -4.68
N VAL A 86 -1.78 -4.09 -5.87
CA VAL A 86 -0.62 -4.98 -5.99
C VAL A 86 0.65 -4.29 -5.52
N LEU A 87 0.92 -3.08 -5.99
CA LEU A 87 2.07 -2.29 -5.57
C LEU A 87 2.03 -2.05 -4.04
N ASN A 88 0.89 -1.65 -3.50
CA ASN A 88 0.73 -1.45 -2.06
C ASN A 88 1.02 -2.74 -1.25
N ALA A 89 0.60 -3.91 -1.75
CA ALA A 89 0.90 -5.19 -1.12
C ALA A 89 2.40 -5.55 -1.21
N VAL A 90 3.08 -5.16 -2.29
CA VAL A 90 4.52 -5.41 -2.52
C VAL A 90 5.40 -4.53 -1.64
N TRP A 91 4.95 -3.32 -1.28
CA TRP A 91 5.71 -2.40 -0.44
C TRP A 91 6.18 -3.02 0.88
N THR A 92 5.30 -3.73 1.56
CA THR A 92 5.59 -4.32 2.89
C THR A 92 6.72 -5.37 2.85
N PRO A 93 6.70 -6.37 1.95
CA PRO A 93 7.82 -7.30 1.80
C PRO A 93 9.12 -6.62 1.34
N LEU A 94 9.09 -5.59 0.50
CA LEU A 94 10.28 -4.85 0.11
C LEU A 94 10.91 -4.12 1.29
N PHE A 95 10.09 -3.40 2.07
CA PHE A 95 10.57 -2.58 3.17
C PHE A 95 10.95 -3.42 4.39
N PHE A 96 10.05 -4.28 4.89
CA PHE A 96 10.24 -5.05 6.12
C PHE A 96 10.81 -6.45 5.88
N GLY A 97 10.53 -7.08 4.73
CA GLY A 97 11.02 -8.42 4.41
C GLY A 97 12.46 -8.42 3.91
N LEU A 98 12.74 -7.60 2.90
CA LEU A 98 14.08 -7.49 2.32
C LEU A 98 14.97 -6.48 3.05
N HIS A 99 14.44 -5.72 4.01
CA HIS A 99 15.16 -4.65 4.72
C HIS A 99 15.75 -3.60 3.76
N ARG A 100 15.00 -3.27 2.69
CA ARG A 100 15.41 -2.38 1.61
C ARG A 100 14.53 -1.11 1.57
N PRO A 101 14.85 -0.09 2.40
CA PRO A 101 14.08 1.17 2.41
C PRO A 101 14.16 1.94 1.08
N ASP A 102 15.21 1.75 0.30
CA ASP A 102 15.39 2.31 -1.04
C ASP A 102 14.41 1.71 -2.06
N LEU A 103 14.26 0.37 -2.09
CA LEU A 103 13.25 -0.30 -2.92
C LEU A 103 11.84 0.03 -2.45
N GLY A 104 11.62 0.08 -1.13
CA GLY A 104 10.35 0.54 -0.57
C GLY A 104 10.02 1.97 -0.99
N PHE A 105 11.01 2.87 -1.08
CA PHE A 105 10.80 4.23 -1.56
C PHE A 105 10.43 4.27 -3.05
N LEU A 106 11.10 3.49 -3.89
CA LEU A 106 10.76 3.40 -5.31
C LEU A 106 9.33 2.89 -5.50
N ASP A 107 8.98 1.82 -4.80
CA ASP A 107 7.65 1.20 -4.88
C ASP A 107 6.54 2.15 -4.40
N ILE A 108 6.72 2.84 -3.24
CA ILE A 108 5.69 3.75 -2.73
C ILE A 108 5.46 4.96 -3.62
N VAL A 109 6.47 5.39 -4.39
CA VAL A 109 6.31 6.42 -5.44
C VAL A 109 5.43 5.87 -6.57
N LEU A 110 5.63 4.62 -6.99
CA LEU A 110 4.77 3.97 -7.99
C LEU A 110 3.33 3.78 -7.47
N VAL A 111 3.16 3.43 -6.19
CA VAL A 111 1.84 3.41 -5.52
C VAL A 111 1.19 4.79 -5.62
N TRP A 112 1.90 5.84 -5.26
CA TRP A 112 1.39 7.22 -5.29
C TRP A 112 0.92 7.62 -6.69
N LEU A 113 1.75 7.38 -7.71
CA LEU A 113 1.41 7.67 -9.10
C LEU A 113 0.19 6.88 -9.58
N SER A 114 0.10 5.60 -9.21
CA SER A 114 -1.05 4.76 -9.57
C SER A 114 -2.34 5.17 -8.88
N ILE A 115 -2.28 5.71 -7.64
CA ILE A 115 -3.45 6.29 -6.98
C ILE A 115 -3.92 7.54 -7.71
N VAL A 116 -3.00 8.46 -8.06
CA VAL A 116 -3.34 9.66 -8.85
C VAL A 116 -3.99 9.27 -10.18
N ALA A 117 -3.40 8.32 -10.91
CA ALA A 117 -3.96 7.82 -12.16
C ALA A 117 -5.37 7.21 -11.94
N THR A 118 -5.57 6.43 -10.87
CA THR A 118 -6.88 5.86 -10.52
C THR A 118 -7.92 6.96 -10.27
N ILE A 119 -7.56 7.98 -9.49
CA ILE A 119 -8.45 9.12 -9.20
C ILE A 119 -8.88 9.81 -10.52
N ILE A 120 -7.90 10.11 -11.39
CA ILE A 120 -8.18 10.77 -12.69
C ILE A 120 -9.11 9.91 -13.55
N LEU A 121 -8.89 8.60 -13.62
CA LEU A 121 -9.69 7.67 -14.41
C LEU A 121 -11.09 7.44 -13.81
N PHE A 122 -11.25 7.55 -12.49
CA PHE A 122 -12.53 7.37 -11.81
C PHE A 122 -13.42 8.63 -11.87
N LEU A 123 -12.82 9.84 -11.92
CA LEU A 123 -13.55 11.11 -11.95
C LEU A 123 -14.68 11.16 -13.02
N PRO A 124 -14.45 10.80 -14.29
CA PRO A 124 -15.49 10.85 -15.31
C PRO A 124 -16.57 9.77 -15.13
N ILE A 125 -16.31 8.72 -14.36
CA ILE A 125 -17.23 7.62 -14.12
C ILE A 125 -18.07 7.89 -12.87
N HIS A 126 -17.40 8.18 -11.75
CA HIS A 126 -18.07 8.38 -10.46
C HIS A 126 -17.25 9.29 -9.55
N VAL A 127 -17.63 10.56 -9.43
CA VAL A 127 -16.91 11.57 -8.64
C VAL A 127 -16.73 11.13 -7.17
N GLY A 128 -17.78 10.57 -6.54
CA GLY A 128 -17.69 10.08 -5.16
C GLY A 128 -16.66 8.96 -4.97
N ALA A 129 -16.49 8.08 -5.96
CA ALA A 129 -15.46 7.03 -5.94
C ALA A 129 -14.05 7.64 -5.99
N ALA A 130 -13.83 8.64 -6.85
CA ALA A 130 -12.56 9.35 -6.93
C ALA A 130 -12.24 10.08 -5.62
N LEU A 131 -13.22 10.76 -5.01
CA LEU A 131 -13.05 11.49 -3.75
C LEU A 131 -12.73 10.56 -2.56
N LEU A 132 -13.25 9.32 -2.54
CA LEU A 132 -12.91 8.33 -1.53
C LEU A 132 -11.43 7.95 -1.54
N LEU A 133 -10.71 8.12 -2.66
CA LEU A 133 -9.28 7.85 -2.75
C LEU A 133 -8.40 9.04 -2.31
N VAL A 134 -8.95 10.24 -2.12
CA VAL A 134 -8.18 11.43 -1.72
C VAL A 134 -7.53 11.27 -0.33
N PRO A 135 -8.23 10.80 0.72
CA PRO A 135 -7.59 10.52 2.01
C PRO A 135 -6.49 9.46 1.91
N TYR A 136 -6.67 8.46 1.05
CA TYR A 136 -5.64 7.46 0.79
C TYR A 136 -4.40 8.08 0.11
N LEU A 137 -4.58 8.93 -0.89
CA LEU A 137 -3.50 9.68 -1.53
C LEU A 137 -2.73 10.55 -0.51
N ALA A 138 -3.46 11.26 0.37
CA ALA A 138 -2.84 12.06 1.43
C ALA A 138 -2.00 11.20 2.39
N TRP A 139 -2.52 10.03 2.79
CA TRP A 139 -1.81 9.09 3.64
C TRP A 139 -0.54 8.55 2.97
N VAL A 140 -0.62 8.15 1.70
CA VAL A 140 0.54 7.65 0.95
C VAL A 140 1.55 8.76 0.69
N THR A 141 1.13 10.01 0.48
CA THR A 141 2.04 11.16 0.40
C THR A 141 2.85 11.31 1.69
N PHE A 142 2.20 11.24 2.83
CA PHE A 142 2.87 11.24 4.13
C PHE A 142 3.82 10.03 4.28
N ALA A 143 3.37 8.83 3.94
CA ALA A 143 4.16 7.60 4.02
C ALA A 143 5.39 7.65 3.08
N THR A 144 5.26 8.25 1.89
CA THR A 144 6.37 8.48 0.96
C THR A 144 7.44 9.38 1.57
N ALA A 145 7.03 10.50 2.18
CA ALA A 145 7.96 11.40 2.89
C ALA A 145 8.64 10.69 4.07
N LEU A 146 7.90 9.88 4.83
CA LEU A 146 8.44 9.08 5.93
C LEU A 146 9.45 8.04 5.45
N ASN A 147 9.12 7.28 4.39
CA ASN A 147 10.03 6.29 3.81
C ASN A 147 11.32 6.94 3.29
N PHE A 148 11.20 8.07 2.60
CA PHE A 148 12.35 8.84 2.14
C PHE A 148 13.24 9.30 3.30
N ALA A 149 12.65 9.84 4.36
CA ALA A 149 13.40 10.27 5.55
C ALA A 149 14.13 9.09 6.22
N VAL A 150 13.46 7.94 6.39
CA VAL A 150 14.08 6.74 6.95
C VAL A 150 15.23 6.27 6.06
N TRP A 151 15.05 6.20 4.75
CA TRP A 151 16.12 5.82 3.82
C TRP A 151 17.34 6.75 3.93
N ARG A 152 17.13 8.06 3.90
CA ARG A 152 18.19 9.06 3.99
C ARG A 152 18.94 9.04 5.34
N LEU A 153 18.27 8.72 6.42
CA LEU A 153 18.86 8.63 7.76
C LEU A 153 19.67 7.34 7.99
N ASN A 154 19.52 6.31 7.10
CA ASN A 154 20.14 5.00 7.26
C ASN A 154 20.84 4.50 5.98
N PRO A 155 21.79 5.25 5.40
CA PRO A 155 22.40 4.88 4.13
C PRO A 155 23.20 3.57 4.17
N SER A 156 23.78 3.21 5.33
CA SER A 156 24.56 1.99 5.52
C SER A 156 23.68 0.73 5.70
N MET A 157 22.42 0.89 6.06
CA MET A 157 21.50 -0.23 6.28
C MET A 157 20.82 -0.74 5.00
N SER A 158 20.92 -0.01 3.91
CA SER A 158 20.40 -0.43 2.58
C SER A 158 21.32 -1.45 1.89
N ASN A 159 22.54 -1.67 2.39
CA ASN A 159 23.57 -2.51 1.76
C ASN A 159 24.03 -3.68 2.65
N VAL A 160 23.41 -3.91 3.78
CA VAL A 160 23.79 -5.05 4.64
C VAL A 160 23.13 -6.30 4.09
N MET A 161 23.89 -7.04 3.26
CA MET A 161 23.63 -8.47 3.09
C MET A 161 23.60 -9.14 4.47
N PRO A 162 22.70 -10.11 4.72
CA PRO A 162 22.74 -10.88 5.97
C PRO A 162 24.16 -11.44 6.15
N PRO A 163 24.67 -11.50 7.38
CA PRO A 163 26.00 -12.06 7.64
C PRO A 163 26.05 -13.47 7.01
N ASP A 164 27.12 -13.73 6.26
CA ASP A 164 27.37 -15.01 5.64
C ASP A 164 27.54 -16.07 6.74
N THR A 165 26.49 -16.85 6.96
CA THR A 165 26.48 -17.95 7.92
C THR A 165 27.31 -19.17 7.48
N SER A 166 27.98 -19.09 6.32
CA SER A 166 28.80 -20.18 5.79
C SER A 166 30.07 -20.44 6.59
N ASN A 167 30.45 -19.54 7.48
CA ASN A 167 31.71 -19.64 8.26
C ASN A 167 31.55 -20.27 9.67
N GLU A 168 30.31 -20.44 10.17
CA GLU A 168 30.08 -21.07 11.47
C GLU A 168 30.03 -22.61 11.42
N ALA A 169 30.02 -23.20 10.22
CA ALA A 169 29.99 -24.66 10.04
C ALA A 169 31.39 -25.31 9.94
N LYS A 170 32.47 -24.58 10.25
CA LYS A 170 33.86 -25.08 10.15
C LYS A 170 34.66 -24.95 11.45
N VAL A 171 34.00 -25.03 12.61
CA VAL A 171 34.70 -25.20 13.90
C VAL A 171 34.20 -26.45 14.58
#